data_090d046fac9c0b4ca59ce0d6c7a9f030
#
_entry.id   090d046fac9c0b4ca59ce0d6c7a9f030
#
_cell.length_a   1.000
_cell.length_b   1.000
_cell.length_c   1.000
_cell.angle_alpha   90.00
_cell.angle_beta   90.00
_cell.angle_gamma   90.00
#
_symmetry.space_group_name_H-M   'P 1'
#
loop_
_entity.id
_entity.type
_entity.pdbx_description
1 polymer ?
#
loop_
_entity_poly.entity_id
_entity_poly.type
_entity_poly.pdbx_seq_one_letter_code
_entity_poly.pdbx_strand_id
1 'polypeptide(L)'
;MLSVSTQIARGDSLAQFTSMLRSVAFADELIIFNMERTDDAAIKLFAQYKAKVIDVKTPTIVESIRERQVKEASGDWVLVMDYDEIIPVELAGEIGAIVGNRASCSAYGVGRDNYSLGYPLRRGGWERDYVVRLIRKADFISWPKNIHSSPVVKGTTIKTTRAMEHHKDASLEQMVVKTNRYSAIEADQFFAGNMAPVTAFTLMRKSWMETIRRGIFKKGLLDQRIGLIQSLYQGYSVFISYAKLYELQQRSKMQL
;
A
#
# COMPACT_ATOMS: atom_id res chain seq x y z
N MET A 1 21.44 14.17 3.41
CA MET A 1 20.44 14.02 4.49
C MET A 1 19.26 13.22 3.98
N LEU A 2 18.76 12.25 4.77
CA LEU A 2 17.62 11.39 4.42
C LEU A 2 16.41 11.73 5.30
N SER A 3 15.30 12.12 4.70
CA SER A 3 14.02 12.22 5.38
C SER A 3 13.18 10.98 5.12
N VAL A 4 12.60 10.42 6.17
CA VAL A 4 11.53 9.41 6.04
C VAL A 4 10.20 10.10 6.27
N SER A 5 9.28 9.97 5.32
CA SER A 5 7.94 10.52 5.40
C SER A 5 6.91 9.41 5.33
N THR A 6 6.05 9.33 6.33
CA THR A 6 5.05 8.28 6.48
C THR A 6 3.70 8.84 6.86
N GLN A 7 2.67 8.01 6.88
CA GLN A 7 1.34 8.38 7.36
C GLN A 7 0.74 7.27 8.22
N ILE A 8 -0.19 7.65 9.08
CA ILE A 8 -0.98 6.72 9.87
C ILE A 8 -2.40 7.27 10.05
N ALA A 9 -3.41 6.41 9.85
CA ALA A 9 -4.81 6.74 10.06
C ALA A 9 -5.37 6.10 11.34
N ARG A 10 -6.55 6.55 11.78
CA ARG A 10 -7.21 6.08 13.00
C ARG A 10 -7.40 4.56 13.05
N GLY A 11 -7.63 3.89 11.92
CA GLY A 11 -7.87 2.45 11.83
C GLY A 11 -6.61 1.60 11.63
N ASP A 12 -5.43 2.22 11.48
CA ASP A 12 -4.19 1.49 11.21
C ASP A 12 -3.60 0.86 12.48
N SER A 13 -2.87 -0.24 12.32
CA SER A 13 -2.24 -0.97 13.42
C SER A 13 -1.07 -0.18 14.01
N LEU A 14 -1.21 0.24 15.28
CA LEU A 14 -0.12 0.92 15.98
C LEU A 14 1.10 0.01 16.20
N ALA A 15 0.90 -1.29 16.32
CA ALA A 15 1.98 -2.27 16.46
C ALA A 15 2.81 -2.39 15.16
N GLN A 16 2.15 -2.45 14.00
CA GLN A 16 2.83 -2.43 12.70
C GLN A 16 3.58 -1.10 12.50
N PHE A 17 2.92 0.02 12.82
CA PHE A 17 3.53 1.33 12.73
C PHE A 17 4.76 1.46 13.64
N THR A 18 4.71 0.93 14.87
CA THR A 18 5.88 0.89 15.77
C THR A 18 7.04 0.10 15.17
N SER A 19 6.74 -1.03 14.53
CA SER A 19 7.76 -1.85 13.85
C SER A 19 8.37 -1.10 12.66
N MET A 20 7.55 -0.41 11.86
CA MET A 20 8.01 0.46 10.78
C MET A 20 8.92 1.57 11.31
N LEU A 21 8.51 2.32 12.36
CA LEU A 21 9.30 3.40 12.94
C LEU A 21 10.68 2.91 13.45
N ARG A 22 10.72 1.72 14.07
CA ARG A 22 12.00 1.11 14.50
C ARG A 22 12.91 0.82 13.31
N SER A 23 12.35 0.37 12.19
CA SER A 23 13.12 -0.01 11.01
C SER A 23 13.74 1.18 10.26
N VAL A 24 13.26 2.39 10.52
CA VAL A 24 13.75 3.64 9.90
C VAL A 24 14.55 4.54 10.84
N ALA A 25 15.03 4.01 11.98
CA ALA A 25 15.81 4.75 12.97
C ALA A 25 17.15 5.30 12.43
N PHE A 26 17.58 4.87 11.23
CA PHE A 26 18.76 5.36 10.53
C PHE A 26 18.54 6.68 9.77
N ALA A 27 17.28 7.17 9.69
CA ALA A 27 16.95 8.41 9.01
C ALA A 27 17.37 9.65 9.82
N ASP A 28 17.74 10.71 9.12
CA ASP A 28 18.09 12.00 9.75
C ASP A 28 16.83 12.79 10.18
N GLU A 29 15.71 12.59 9.48
CA GLU A 29 14.44 13.25 9.76
C GLU A 29 13.28 12.26 9.61
N LEU A 30 12.33 12.31 10.54
CA LEU A 30 11.08 11.54 10.49
C LEU A 30 9.88 12.48 10.45
N ILE A 31 9.02 12.33 9.45
CA ILE A 31 7.79 13.11 9.27
C ILE A 31 6.61 12.14 9.29
N ILE A 32 5.62 12.42 10.15
CA ILE A 32 4.40 11.63 10.28
C ILE A 32 3.20 12.48 9.86
N PHE A 33 2.53 12.10 8.80
CA PHE A 33 1.23 12.64 8.44
C PHE A 33 0.16 11.92 9.27
N ASN A 34 -0.32 12.62 10.30
CA ASN A 34 -1.33 12.10 11.21
C ASN A 34 -2.73 12.30 10.61
N MET A 35 -3.36 11.21 10.21
CA MET A 35 -4.70 11.21 9.62
C MET A 35 -5.75 11.01 10.73
N GLU A 36 -6.02 12.11 11.48
CA GLU A 36 -7.07 12.17 12.50
C GLU A 36 -6.94 11.13 13.63
N ARG A 37 -5.72 10.70 13.94
CA ARG A 37 -5.45 9.80 15.04
C ARG A 37 -5.17 10.60 16.32
N THR A 38 -5.98 10.37 17.35
CA THR A 38 -5.97 11.17 18.59
C THR A 38 -5.74 10.34 19.86
N ASP A 39 -5.45 9.04 19.71
CA ASP A 39 -5.20 8.19 20.88
C ASP A 39 -3.85 8.49 21.53
N ASP A 40 -3.83 8.51 22.87
CA ASP A 40 -2.64 8.85 23.67
C ASP A 40 -1.43 7.97 23.35
N ALA A 41 -1.65 6.71 23.00
CA ALA A 41 -0.57 5.78 22.67
C ALA A 41 0.16 6.22 21.39
N ALA A 42 -0.59 6.68 20.37
CA ALA A 42 0.01 7.19 19.15
C ALA A 42 0.76 8.51 19.40
N ILE A 43 0.17 9.44 20.16
CA ILE A 43 0.80 10.73 20.48
C ILE A 43 2.13 10.50 21.24
N LYS A 44 2.14 9.61 22.24
CA LYS A 44 3.36 9.24 22.96
C LYS A 44 4.41 8.61 22.04
N LEU A 45 3.98 7.75 21.11
CA LEU A 45 4.85 7.13 20.13
C LEU A 45 5.51 8.18 19.22
N PHE A 46 4.74 9.14 18.70
CA PHE A 46 5.28 10.21 17.85
C PHE A 46 6.33 11.04 18.58
N ALA A 47 6.05 11.40 19.84
CA ALA A 47 7.00 12.13 20.69
C ALA A 47 8.28 11.33 20.98
N GLN A 48 8.17 10.03 21.24
CA GLN A 48 9.31 9.13 21.48
C GLN A 48 10.30 9.15 20.30
N TYR A 49 9.80 9.19 19.07
CA TYR A 49 10.62 9.24 17.85
C TYR A 49 11.01 10.66 17.43
N LYS A 50 10.64 11.69 18.19
CA LYS A 50 10.90 13.11 17.88
C LYS A 50 10.46 13.48 16.46
N ALA A 51 9.36 12.88 16.01
CA ALA A 51 8.86 13.07 14.67
C ALA A 51 8.26 14.47 14.47
N LYS A 52 8.46 15.04 13.28
CA LYS A 52 7.68 16.19 12.81
C LYS A 52 6.28 15.67 12.46
N VAL A 53 5.29 16.01 13.28
CA VAL A 53 3.89 15.60 13.06
C VAL A 53 3.14 16.66 12.26
N ILE A 54 2.44 16.24 11.22
CA ILE A 54 1.61 17.08 10.38
C ILE A 54 0.20 16.50 10.40
N ASP A 55 -0.73 17.19 11.06
CA ASP A 55 -2.12 16.79 11.09
C ASP A 55 -2.79 17.05 9.73
N VAL A 56 -3.49 16.05 9.23
CA VAL A 56 -4.24 16.10 7.97
C VAL A 56 -5.57 15.37 8.13
N LYS A 57 -6.58 15.83 7.39
CA LYS A 57 -7.82 15.07 7.25
C LYS A 57 -7.53 13.75 6.53
N THR A 58 -8.20 12.68 6.95
CA THR A 58 -8.10 11.38 6.29
C THR A 58 -8.57 11.49 4.83
N PRO A 59 -7.68 11.32 3.85
CA PRO A 59 -8.05 11.45 2.45
C PRO A 59 -8.80 10.21 1.96
N THR A 60 -9.54 10.34 0.86
CA THR A 60 -10.18 9.20 0.19
C THR A 60 -9.15 8.19 -0.28
N ILE A 61 -8.03 8.68 -0.84
CA ILE A 61 -6.89 7.88 -1.28
C ILE A 61 -5.58 8.47 -0.76
N VAL A 62 -4.65 7.62 -0.35
CA VAL A 62 -3.37 8.04 0.24
C VAL A 62 -2.47 8.79 -0.74
N GLU A 63 -2.60 8.51 -2.03
CA GLU A 63 -1.84 9.18 -3.08
C GLU A 63 -2.05 10.70 -3.11
N SER A 64 -3.17 11.18 -2.60
CA SER A 64 -3.45 12.63 -2.56
C SER A 64 -2.53 13.44 -1.63
N ILE A 65 -1.87 12.79 -0.66
CA ILE A 65 -0.91 13.44 0.24
C ILE A 65 0.55 13.17 -0.12
N ARG A 66 0.83 12.23 -1.04
CA ARG A 66 2.20 11.82 -1.41
C ARG A 66 3.07 12.99 -1.86
N GLU A 67 2.52 13.89 -2.67
CA GLU A 67 3.25 15.09 -3.11
C GLU A 67 3.66 15.96 -1.92
N ARG A 68 2.76 16.15 -0.95
CA ARG A 68 3.04 16.91 0.25
C ARG A 68 4.08 16.19 1.14
N GLN A 69 4.04 14.86 1.22
CA GLN A 69 5.04 14.06 1.93
C GLN A 69 6.47 14.32 1.43
N VAL A 70 6.65 14.48 0.12
CA VAL A 70 7.95 14.81 -0.46
C VAL A 70 8.30 16.28 -0.24
N LYS A 71 7.35 17.22 -0.41
CA LYS A 71 7.61 18.66 -0.31
C LYS A 71 7.96 19.11 1.12
N GLU A 72 7.31 18.54 2.14
CA GLU A 72 7.51 18.89 3.55
C GLU A 72 8.82 18.34 4.14
N ALA A 73 9.48 17.42 3.48
CA ALA A 73 10.76 16.86 3.89
C ALA A 73 11.89 17.88 3.74
N SER A 74 12.86 17.87 4.67
CA SER A 74 14.02 18.78 4.66
C SER A 74 15.24 18.14 3.98
N GLY A 75 15.29 16.80 3.87
CA GLY A 75 16.42 16.06 3.33
C GLY A 75 16.56 16.15 1.82
N ASP A 76 17.78 15.88 1.33
CA ASP A 76 18.09 15.78 -0.09
C ASP A 76 17.43 14.56 -0.74
N TRP A 77 17.27 13.51 0.06
CA TRP A 77 16.56 12.29 -0.28
C TRP A 77 15.35 12.11 0.62
N VAL A 78 14.25 11.66 0.03
CA VAL A 78 13.00 11.38 0.73
C VAL A 78 12.60 9.93 0.49
N LEU A 79 12.50 9.16 1.57
CA LEU A 79 11.92 7.82 1.56
C LEU A 79 10.46 7.92 2.02
N VAL A 80 9.53 7.63 1.11
CA VAL A 80 8.09 7.64 1.41
C VAL A 80 7.68 6.22 1.78
N MET A 81 7.07 6.04 2.97
CA MET A 81 6.74 4.73 3.54
C MET A 81 5.27 4.63 3.89
N ASP A 82 4.73 3.43 3.79
CA ASP A 82 3.43 3.09 4.38
C ASP A 82 3.63 2.54 5.81
N TYR A 83 2.60 2.64 6.67
CA TYR A 83 2.67 2.24 8.09
C TYR A 83 2.94 0.74 8.31
N ASP A 84 2.71 -0.08 7.29
CA ASP A 84 2.84 -1.53 7.30
C ASP A 84 4.05 -2.05 6.48
N GLU A 85 4.98 -1.13 6.14
CA GLU A 85 6.24 -1.44 5.45
C GLU A 85 7.41 -1.42 6.46
N ILE A 86 8.32 -2.39 6.38
CA ILE A 86 9.50 -2.51 7.27
C ILE A 86 10.76 -2.54 6.42
N ILE A 87 11.78 -1.78 6.81
CA ILE A 87 13.10 -1.76 6.15
C ILE A 87 14.04 -2.74 6.85
N PRO A 88 14.41 -3.88 6.22
CA PRO A 88 15.47 -4.75 6.74
C PRO A 88 16.84 -4.07 6.77
N VAL A 89 17.75 -4.56 7.63
CA VAL A 89 19.08 -3.98 7.82
C VAL A 89 19.87 -3.92 6.51
N GLU A 90 19.72 -4.90 5.64
CA GLU A 90 20.40 -4.96 4.34
C GLU A 90 19.90 -3.87 3.38
N LEU A 91 18.60 -3.57 3.41
CA LEU A 91 18.04 -2.46 2.62
C LEU A 91 18.42 -1.10 3.23
N ALA A 92 18.43 -0.98 4.55
CA ALA A 92 18.89 0.23 5.23
C ALA A 92 20.33 0.56 4.83
N GLY A 93 21.22 -0.44 4.79
CA GLY A 93 22.61 -0.29 4.32
C GLY A 93 22.69 0.15 2.85
N GLU A 94 21.87 -0.43 1.97
CA GLU A 94 21.80 -0.04 0.55
C GLU A 94 21.29 1.41 0.40
N ILE A 95 20.24 1.80 1.13
CA ILE A 95 19.73 3.18 1.15
C ILE A 95 20.80 4.16 1.65
N GLY A 96 21.51 3.81 2.74
CA GLY A 96 22.60 4.63 3.27
C GLY A 96 23.71 4.86 2.23
N ALA A 97 24.10 3.81 1.49
CA ALA A 97 25.08 3.91 0.42
C ALA A 97 24.57 4.79 -0.75
N ILE A 98 23.30 4.69 -1.11
CA ILE A 98 22.68 5.53 -2.16
C ILE A 98 22.71 7.00 -1.75
N VAL A 99 22.29 7.30 -0.52
CA VAL A 99 22.21 8.68 0.00
C VAL A 99 23.59 9.30 0.18
N GLY A 100 24.59 8.50 0.59
CA GLY A 100 25.99 8.93 0.79
C GLY A 100 26.78 9.17 -0.50
N ASN A 101 26.37 8.54 -1.59
CA ASN A 101 27.04 8.70 -2.87
C ASN A 101 26.34 9.76 -3.74
N ARG A 102 27.08 10.41 -4.65
CA ARG A 102 26.50 11.23 -5.71
C ARG A 102 25.83 10.30 -6.76
N ALA A 103 24.71 9.70 -6.37
CA ALA A 103 23.96 8.81 -7.25
C ALA A 103 23.56 9.52 -8.56
N SER A 104 23.70 8.82 -9.67
CA SER A 104 23.39 9.35 -11.01
C SER A 104 21.89 9.33 -11.36
N CYS A 105 21.05 8.77 -10.48
CA CYS A 105 19.61 8.65 -10.72
C CYS A 105 18.79 9.55 -9.78
N SER A 106 17.55 9.80 -10.16
CA SER A 106 16.65 10.73 -9.47
C SER A 106 15.70 10.04 -8.50
N ALA A 107 15.48 8.74 -8.66
CA ALA A 107 14.63 7.95 -7.77
C ALA A 107 14.99 6.46 -7.80
N TYR A 108 14.54 5.74 -6.78
CA TYR A 108 14.66 4.29 -6.72
C TYR A 108 13.30 3.63 -6.53
N GLY A 109 13.02 2.64 -7.39
CA GLY A 109 11.99 1.64 -7.15
C GLY A 109 12.49 0.66 -6.09
N VAL A 110 11.94 0.75 -4.89
CA VAL A 110 12.28 -0.16 -3.80
C VAL A 110 11.53 -1.47 -3.99
N GLY A 111 12.26 -2.60 -3.95
CA GLY A 111 11.67 -3.92 -3.97
C GLY A 111 10.77 -4.10 -2.76
N ARG A 112 9.63 -4.81 -2.92
CA ARG A 112 8.67 -5.03 -1.85
C ARG A 112 8.26 -6.49 -1.80
N ASP A 113 8.64 -7.17 -0.71
CA ASP A 113 8.25 -8.54 -0.42
C ASP A 113 6.94 -8.53 0.38
N ASN A 114 5.90 -9.10 -0.18
CA ASN A 114 4.56 -9.07 0.40
C ASN A 114 4.37 -10.18 1.44
N TYR A 115 3.84 -9.82 2.60
CA TYR A 115 3.45 -10.73 3.69
C TYR A 115 1.95 -10.63 3.95
N SER A 116 1.32 -11.76 4.24
CA SER A 116 -0.05 -11.81 4.72
C SER A 116 -0.17 -12.80 5.86
N LEU A 117 -0.90 -12.44 6.92
CA LEU A 117 -1.07 -13.24 8.13
C LEU A 117 0.27 -13.75 8.71
N GLY A 118 1.33 -12.94 8.60
CA GLY A 118 2.68 -13.25 9.09
C GLY A 118 3.51 -14.16 8.16
N TYR A 119 3.01 -14.53 6.97
CA TYR A 119 3.72 -15.41 6.04
C TYR A 119 4.07 -14.68 4.73
N PRO A 120 5.26 -14.94 4.16
CA PRO A 120 5.64 -14.36 2.88
C PRO A 120 4.80 -14.94 1.73
N LEU A 121 4.40 -14.06 0.81
CA LEU A 121 3.73 -14.42 -0.43
C LEU A 121 4.73 -14.37 -1.59
N ARG A 122 5.11 -15.53 -2.09
CA ARG A 122 6.11 -15.65 -3.17
C ARG A 122 5.49 -15.89 -4.54
N ARG A 123 4.19 -16.17 -4.59
CA ARG A 123 3.44 -16.57 -5.78
C ARG A 123 2.01 -16.05 -5.73
N GLY A 124 1.18 -16.47 -6.71
CA GLY A 124 -0.22 -16.07 -6.74
C GLY A 124 -0.46 -14.67 -7.33
N GLY A 125 0.61 -14.02 -7.83
CA GLY A 125 0.58 -12.64 -8.31
C GLY A 125 0.74 -11.63 -7.16
N TRP A 126 1.35 -12.07 -6.07
CA TRP A 126 1.79 -11.25 -4.93
C TRP A 126 3.30 -11.32 -4.73
N GLU A 127 4.03 -11.84 -5.74
CA GLU A 127 5.49 -11.87 -5.77
C GLU A 127 6.05 -10.47 -5.58
N ARG A 128 7.36 -10.39 -5.32
CA ARG A 128 8.06 -9.10 -5.19
C ARG A 128 7.67 -8.16 -6.32
N ASP A 129 7.17 -7.01 -5.95
CA ASP A 129 6.95 -5.88 -6.83
C ASP A 129 7.94 -4.74 -6.52
N TYR A 130 7.87 -3.65 -7.28
CA TYR A 130 8.72 -2.49 -7.08
C TYR A 130 7.86 -1.24 -7.05
N VAL A 131 8.04 -0.43 -6.00
CA VAL A 131 7.35 0.84 -5.83
C VAL A 131 8.37 1.96 -5.70
N VAL A 132 8.18 3.05 -6.43
CA VAL A 132 9.10 4.20 -6.34
C VAL A 132 8.87 4.90 -5.01
N ARG A 133 9.84 4.76 -4.09
CA ARG A 133 9.74 5.23 -2.71
C ARG A 133 10.89 6.14 -2.29
N LEU A 134 12.12 5.92 -2.78
CA LEU A 134 13.27 6.74 -2.47
C LEU A 134 13.50 7.75 -3.59
N ILE A 135 13.39 9.04 -3.29
CA ILE A 135 13.31 10.13 -4.26
C ILE A 135 14.33 11.20 -3.92
N ARG A 136 15.14 11.64 -4.90
CA ARG A 136 15.96 12.84 -4.76
C ARG A 136 15.05 14.07 -4.84
N LYS A 137 14.95 14.84 -3.75
CA LYS A 137 14.00 15.94 -3.66
C LYS A 137 14.18 17.00 -4.75
N ALA A 138 15.42 17.33 -5.12
CA ALA A 138 15.72 18.31 -6.17
C ALA A 138 15.20 17.92 -7.57
N ASP A 139 15.00 16.63 -7.81
CA ASP A 139 14.53 16.08 -9.08
C ASP A 139 13.03 15.77 -9.08
N PHE A 140 12.35 15.92 -7.93
CA PHE A 140 10.93 15.66 -7.81
C PHE A 140 10.11 16.72 -8.57
N ILE A 141 9.16 16.28 -9.39
CA ILE A 141 8.25 17.16 -10.14
C ILE A 141 6.86 17.16 -9.49
N SER A 142 6.24 15.98 -9.40
CA SER A 142 4.87 15.85 -8.89
C SER A 142 4.56 14.41 -8.48
N TRP A 143 3.45 14.22 -7.78
CA TRP A 143 2.87 12.90 -7.54
C TRP A 143 1.41 12.90 -7.98
N PRO A 144 1.04 12.18 -9.06
CA PRO A 144 -0.33 12.13 -9.53
C PRO A 144 -1.29 11.57 -8.45
N LYS A 145 -2.49 12.14 -8.37
CA LYS A 145 -3.51 11.76 -7.36
C LYS A 145 -4.37 10.58 -7.81
N ASN A 146 -3.80 9.63 -8.54
CA ASN A 146 -4.48 8.43 -9.00
C ASN A 146 -4.04 7.24 -8.15
N ILE A 147 -4.94 6.30 -7.90
CA ILE A 147 -4.62 5.05 -7.20
C ILE A 147 -3.47 4.33 -7.92
N HIS A 148 -2.49 3.85 -7.16
CA HIS A 148 -1.27 3.20 -7.65
C HIS A 148 -0.36 4.08 -8.53
N SER A 149 -0.46 5.41 -8.39
CA SER A 149 0.45 6.32 -9.08
C SER A 149 1.87 6.25 -8.54
N SER A 150 2.83 6.61 -9.39
CA SER A 150 4.24 6.76 -9.03
C SER A 150 4.65 8.23 -9.15
N PRO A 151 5.67 8.67 -8.40
CA PRO A 151 6.19 10.04 -8.52
C PRO A 151 6.77 10.28 -9.91
N VAL A 152 6.63 11.50 -10.39
CA VAL A 152 7.28 12.00 -11.60
C VAL A 152 8.56 12.71 -11.19
N VAL A 153 9.69 12.31 -11.78
CA VAL A 153 11.02 12.88 -11.51
C VAL A 153 11.69 13.31 -12.82
N LYS A 154 12.66 14.23 -12.75
CA LYS A 154 13.36 14.77 -13.93
C LYS A 154 14.31 13.78 -14.62
N GLY A 155 14.85 12.82 -13.89
CA GLY A 155 15.86 11.89 -14.37
C GLY A 155 15.41 10.45 -14.35
N THR A 156 16.37 9.54 -14.25
CA THR A 156 16.13 8.10 -14.29
C THR A 156 15.68 7.53 -12.95
N THR A 157 14.90 6.47 -13.02
CA THR A 157 14.55 5.63 -11.88
C THR A 157 15.18 4.25 -12.06
N ILE A 158 15.89 3.76 -11.05
CA ILE A 158 16.45 2.40 -11.02
C ILE A 158 15.88 1.62 -9.85
N LYS A 159 16.12 0.30 -9.82
CA LYS A 159 15.61 -0.57 -8.75
C LYS A 159 16.66 -0.81 -7.69
N THR A 160 16.24 -0.93 -6.42
CA THR A 160 17.09 -1.47 -5.36
C THR A 160 17.33 -2.96 -5.58
N THR A 161 18.44 -3.48 -5.04
CA THR A 161 18.74 -4.93 -5.06
C THR A 161 18.04 -5.63 -3.89
N ARG A 162 17.92 -4.94 -2.76
CA ARG A 162 17.22 -5.41 -1.56
C ARG A 162 15.78 -4.94 -1.58
N ALA A 163 14.95 -5.56 -0.73
CA ALA A 163 13.52 -5.27 -0.65
C ALA A 163 13.11 -4.96 0.78
N MET A 164 12.09 -4.12 0.91
CA MET A 164 11.36 -3.93 2.15
C MET A 164 10.32 -5.04 2.33
N GLU A 165 9.94 -5.30 3.57
CA GLU A 165 8.80 -6.16 3.89
C GLU A 165 7.52 -5.33 3.91
N HIS A 166 6.45 -5.86 3.32
CA HIS A 166 5.14 -5.24 3.32
C HIS A 166 4.12 -6.17 3.97
N HIS A 167 3.77 -5.89 5.21
CA HIS A 167 2.84 -6.67 6.02
C HIS A 167 1.40 -6.22 5.78
N LYS A 168 0.92 -6.39 4.54
CA LYS A 168 -0.35 -5.83 4.03
C LYS A 168 -1.59 -6.29 4.78
N ASP A 169 -1.57 -7.48 5.36
CA ASP A 169 -2.72 -8.10 6.02
C ASP A 169 -2.27 -8.74 7.35
N ALA A 170 -2.50 -8.07 8.47
CA ALA A 170 -2.14 -8.59 9.79
C ALA A 170 -3.17 -9.60 10.32
N SER A 171 -4.43 -9.51 9.90
CA SER A 171 -5.51 -10.42 10.32
C SER A 171 -6.58 -10.56 9.23
N LEU A 172 -7.36 -11.65 9.31
CA LEU A 172 -8.54 -11.83 8.46
C LEU A 172 -9.58 -10.73 8.68
N GLU A 173 -9.74 -10.25 9.91
CA GLU A 173 -10.64 -9.15 10.22
C GLU A 173 -10.26 -7.89 9.41
N GLN A 174 -8.98 -7.52 9.42
CA GLN A 174 -8.50 -6.39 8.61
C GLN A 174 -8.73 -6.62 7.11
N MET A 175 -8.50 -7.83 6.61
CA MET A 175 -8.78 -8.18 5.22
C MET A 175 -10.26 -7.96 4.89
N VAL A 176 -11.18 -8.40 5.76
CA VAL A 176 -12.63 -8.23 5.55
C VAL A 176 -13.04 -6.76 5.56
N VAL A 177 -12.52 -5.97 6.50
CA VAL A 177 -12.77 -4.51 6.55
C VAL A 177 -12.28 -3.83 5.27
N LYS A 178 -11.05 -4.12 4.84
CA LYS A 178 -10.49 -3.60 3.59
C LYS A 178 -11.34 -4.03 2.38
N THR A 179 -11.70 -5.31 2.29
CA THR A 179 -12.54 -5.83 1.21
C THR A 179 -13.90 -5.15 1.18
N ASN A 180 -14.55 -4.96 2.34
CA ASN A 180 -15.84 -4.28 2.38
C ASN A 180 -15.76 -2.83 1.83
N ARG A 181 -14.69 -2.11 2.16
CA ARG A 181 -14.46 -0.74 1.67
C ARG A 181 -14.14 -0.70 0.17
N TYR A 182 -13.16 -1.47 -0.28
CA TYR A 182 -12.69 -1.42 -1.66
C TYR A 182 -13.70 -2.01 -2.65
N SER A 183 -14.41 -3.07 -2.26
CA SER A 183 -15.46 -3.65 -3.10
C SER A 183 -16.66 -2.70 -3.34
N ALA A 184 -16.92 -1.77 -2.40
CA ALA A 184 -17.93 -0.74 -2.63
C ALA A 184 -17.47 0.25 -3.70
N ILE A 185 -16.23 0.75 -3.57
CA ILE A 185 -15.64 1.68 -4.56
C ILE A 185 -15.59 1.01 -5.96
N GLU A 186 -15.20 -0.26 -6.03
CA GLU A 186 -15.12 -1.02 -7.27
C GLU A 186 -16.51 -1.23 -7.90
N ALA A 187 -17.52 -1.54 -7.08
CA ALA A 187 -18.90 -1.67 -7.53
C ALA A 187 -19.46 -0.35 -8.09
N ASP A 188 -19.17 0.78 -7.43
CA ASP A 188 -19.56 2.10 -7.91
C ASP A 188 -18.89 2.43 -9.26
N GLN A 189 -17.61 2.10 -9.43
CA GLN A 189 -16.88 2.28 -10.70
C GLN A 189 -17.47 1.42 -11.81
N PHE A 190 -17.80 0.15 -11.53
CA PHE A 190 -18.44 -0.75 -12.48
C PHE A 190 -19.83 -0.25 -12.87
N PHE A 191 -20.60 0.26 -11.92
CA PHE A 191 -21.91 0.82 -12.16
C PHE A 191 -21.84 2.09 -13.02
N ALA A 192 -20.95 3.02 -12.68
CA ALA A 192 -20.72 4.24 -13.46
C ALA A 192 -20.19 3.95 -14.88
N GLY A 193 -19.42 2.86 -15.05
CA GLY A 193 -18.96 2.36 -16.34
C GLY A 193 -20.01 1.58 -17.13
N ASN A 194 -21.28 1.59 -16.72
CA ASN A 194 -22.39 0.87 -17.37
C ASN A 194 -22.10 -0.61 -17.62
N MET A 195 -21.46 -1.29 -16.64
CA MET A 195 -21.21 -2.72 -16.76
C MET A 195 -22.50 -3.51 -16.93
N ALA A 196 -22.47 -4.54 -17.80
CA ALA A 196 -23.62 -5.40 -18.09
C ALA A 196 -24.27 -5.96 -16.81
N PRO A 197 -25.60 -6.23 -16.83
CA PRO A 197 -26.31 -6.76 -15.67
C PRO A 197 -25.66 -8.02 -15.10
N VAL A 198 -25.48 -8.02 -13.78
CA VAL A 198 -24.88 -9.15 -13.08
C VAL A 198 -25.89 -10.28 -12.96
N THR A 199 -25.50 -11.47 -13.41
CA THR A 199 -26.28 -12.72 -13.30
C THR A 199 -25.64 -13.66 -12.28
N ALA A 200 -26.36 -14.69 -11.82
CA ALA A 200 -25.81 -15.75 -10.98
C ALA A 200 -24.58 -16.42 -11.63
N PHE A 201 -24.64 -16.64 -12.94
CA PHE A 201 -23.51 -17.17 -13.70
C PHE A 201 -22.30 -16.22 -13.66
N THR A 202 -22.52 -14.91 -13.79
CA THR A 202 -21.43 -13.91 -13.70
C THR A 202 -20.75 -13.96 -12.34
N LEU A 203 -21.52 -13.99 -11.24
CA LEU A 203 -21.00 -14.07 -9.87
C LEU A 203 -20.10 -15.30 -9.68
N MET A 204 -20.63 -16.48 -10.03
CA MET A 204 -19.90 -17.74 -9.88
C MET A 204 -18.64 -17.75 -10.75
N ARG A 205 -18.79 -17.47 -12.04
CA ARG A 205 -17.68 -17.50 -12.99
C ARG A 205 -16.55 -16.57 -12.60
N LYS A 206 -16.84 -15.31 -12.27
CA LYS A 206 -15.80 -14.31 -11.92
C LYS A 206 -15.04 -14.69 -10.65
N SER A 207 -15.76 -15.12 -9.62
CA SER A 207 -15.17 -15.56 -8.35
C SER A 207 -14.26 -16.79 -8.54
N TRP A 208 -14.77 -17.84 -9.21
CA TRP A 208 -14.01 -19.06 -9.47
C TRP A 208 -12.81 -18.83 -10.39
N MET A 209 -12.98 -18.05 -11.45
CA MET A 209 -11.88 -17.73 -12.36
C MET A 209 -10.75 -17.02 -11.63
N GLU A 210 -11.04 -16.11 -10.72
CA GLU A 210 -10.00 -15.41 -9.96
C GLU A 210 -9.30 -16.38 -8.99
N THR A 211 -10.05 -17.23 -8.28
CA THR A 211 -9.48 -18.26 -7.42
C THR A 211 -8.54 -19.19 -8.20
N ILE A 212 -8.99 -19.71 -9.35
CA ILE A 212 -8.19 -20.59 -10.21
C ILE A 212 -6.98 -19.83 -10.77
N ARG A 213 -7.17 -18.61 -11.23
CA ARG A 213 -6.09 -17.75 -11.75
C ARG A 213 -4.98 -17.57 -10.72
N ARG A 214 -5.34 -17.23 -9.48
CA ARG A 214 -4.37 -17.01 -8.39
C ARG A 214 -3.77 -18.32 -7.90
N GLY A 215 -4.60 -19.31 -7.62
CA GLY A 215 -4.16 -20.58 -7.05
C GLY A 215 -3.33 -21.42 -8.03
N ILE A 216 -3.84 -21.62 -9.24
CA ILE A 216 -3.25 -22.53 -10.22
C ILE A 216 -2.36 -21.79 -11.21
N PHE A 217 -2.89 -20.90 -12.03
CA PHE A 217 -2.11 -20.29 -13.12
C PHE A 217 -0.97 -19.41 -12.60
N LYS A 218 -1.19 -18.68 -11.52
CA LYS A 218 -0.14 -17.92 -10.83
C LYS A 218 0.57 -18.73 -9.73
N LYS A 219 0.32 -20.03 -9.66
CA LYS A 219 1.02 -20.98 -8.77
C LYS A 219 0.89 -20.63 -7.27
N GLY A 220 -0.15 -19.89 -6.86
CA GLY A 220 -0.34 -19.47 -5.46
C GLY A 220 -0.42 -20.65 -4.49
N LEU A 221 -1.00 -21.80 -4.91
CA LEU A 221 -1.07 -23.00 -4.08
C LEU A 221 0.31 -23.54 -3.67
N LEU A 222 1.40 -23.18 -4.37
CA LEU A 222 2.75 -23.56 -3.98
C LEU A 222 3.27 -22.77 -2.77
N ASP A 223 2.58 -21.70 -2.35
CA ASP A 223 2.82 -21.01 -1.08
C ASP A 223 2.07 -21.72 0.08
N GLN A 224 1.71 -22.99 -0.12
CA GLN A 224 1.07 -23.86 0.88
C GLN A 224 -0.26 -23.27 1.41
N ARG A 225 -0.48 -23.34 2.74
CA ARG A 225 -1.73 -22.89 3.38
C ARG A 225 -2.03 -21.42 3.12
N ILE A 226 -1.02 -20.55 3.18
CA ILE A 226 -1.24 -19.12 2.96
C ILE A 226 -1.64 -18.83 1.51
N GLY A 227 -1.04 -19.50 0.54
CA GLY A 227 -1.40 -19.37 -0.87
C GLY A 227 -2.82 -19.85 -1.17
N LEU A 228 -3.27 -20.94 -0.53
CA LEU A 228 -4.65 -21.41 -0.60
C LEU A 228 -5.62 -20.37 -0.02
N ILE A 229 -5.35 -19.90 1.21
CA ILE A 229 -6.17 -18.88 1.89
C ILE A 229 -6.30 -17.64 1.01
N GLN A 230 -5.18 -17.12 0.51
CA GLN A 230 -5.17 -15.91 -0.32
C GLN A 230 -5.90 -16.10 -1.65
N SER A 231 -5.76 -17.26 -2.29
CA SER A 231 -6.44 -17.55 -3.56
C SER A 231 -7.96 -17.62 -3.40
N LEU A 232 -8.44 -18.30 -2.36
CA LEU A 232 -9.85 -18.36 -2.02
C LEU A 232 -10.39 -16.99 -1.61
N TYR A 233 -9.62 -16.28 -0.77
CA TYR A 233 -9.99 -14.95 -0.31
C TYR A 233 -10.11 -13.95 -1.47
N GLN A 234 -9.23 -14.03 -2.45
CA GLN A 234 -9.32 -13.15 -3.63
C GLN A 234 -10.57 -13.46 -4.47
N GLY A 235 -10.94 -14.73 -4.61
CA GLY A 235 -12.22 -15.11 -5.22
C GLY A 235 -13.42 -14.56 -4.46
N TYR A 236 -13.39 -14.62 -3.11
CA TYR A 236 -14.39 -14.00 -2.25
C TYR A 236 -14.45 -12.47 -2.44
N SER A 237 -13.32 -11.78 -2.50
CA SER A 237 -13.26 -10.33 -2.73
C SER A 237 -13.95 -9.94 -4.05
N VAL A 238 -13.65 -10.67 -5.13
CA VAL A 238 -14.31 -10.47 -6.43
C VAL A 238 -15.81 -10.74 -6.34
N PHE A 239 -16.22 -11.81 -5.64
CA PHE A 239 -17.63 -12.11 -5.42
C PHE A 239 -18.36 -10.92 -4.76
N ILE A 240 -17.79 -10.35 -3.68
CA ILE A 240 -18.40 -9.22 -2.97
C ILE A 240 -18.52 -7.99 -3.86
N SER A 241 -17.51 -7.67 -4.69
CA SER A 241 -17.58 -6.54 -5.61
C SER A 241 -18.72 -6.68 -6.61
N TYR A 242 -18.88 -7.86 -7.21
CA TYR A 242 -19.98 -8.11 -8.15
C TYR A 242 -21.34 -8.22 -7.46
N ALA A 243 -21.41 -8.73 -6.22
CA ALA A 243 -22.65 -8.77 -5.45
C ALA A 243 -23.16 -7.36 -5.11
N LYS A 244 -22.24 -6.46 -4.72
CA LYS A 244 -22.56 -5.03 -4.51
C LYS A 244 -22.98 -4.33 -5.80
N LEU A 245 -22.33 -4.64 -6.93
CA LEU A 245 -22.76 -4.14 -8.23
C LEU A 245 -24.18 -4.60 -8.56
N TYR A 246 -24.50 -5.88 -8.32
CA TYR A 246 -25.87 -6.39 -8.48
C TYR A 246 -26.85 -5.59 -7.63
N GLU A 247 -26.54 -5.36 -6.35
CA GLU A 247 -27.39 -4.57 -5.45
C GLU A 247 -27.65 -3.15 -6.00
N LEU A 248 -26.60 -2.44 -6.48
CA LEU A 248 -26.73 -1.13 -7.11
C LEU A 248 -27.64 -1.18 -8.36
N GLN A 249 -27.46 -2.18 -9.22
CA GLN A 249 -28.27 -2.38 -10.41
C GLN A 249 -29.75 -2.66 -10.09
N GLN A 250 -30.04 -3.38 -9.00
CA GLN A 250 -31.43 -3.61 -8.58
C GLN A 250 -32.07 -2.35 -7.99
N ARG A 251 -31.34 -1.62 -7.15
CA ARG A 251 -31.83 -0.35 -6.55
C ARG A 251 -32.16 0.68 -7.64
N SER A 252 -31.33 0.81 -8.68
CA SER A 252 -31.58 1.70 -9.79
C SER A 252 -32.86 1.34 -10.57
N LYS A 253 -33.20 0.05 -10.72
CA LYS A 253 -34.43 -0.40 -11.36
C LYS A 253 -35.69 -0.16 -10.54
N MET A 254 -35.57 -0.14 -9.19
CA MET A 254 -36.71 0.09 -8.30
C MET A 254 -37.03 1.58 -8.11
N GLN A 255 -36.12 2.48 -8.51
CA GLN A 255 -36.32 3.93 -8.44
C GLN A 255 -36.85 4.54 -9.76
N LEU A 256 -36.99 3.73 -10.80
CA LEU A 256 -37.64 4.05 -12.07
C LEU A 256 -39.06 3.50 -12.11
#